data_30e40182bd04bc7bf94658bf7ca95aaa
#
_entry.id   30e40182bd04bc7bf94658bf7ca95aaa
#
_cell.length_a   1.000
_cell.length_b   1.000
_cell.length_c   1.000
_cell.angle_alpha   90.00
_cell.angle_beta   90.00
_cell.angle_gamma   90.00
#
_symmetry.space_group_name_H-M   'P 1'
#
loop_
_entity.id
_entity.type
_entity.pdbx_description
1 polymer ?
#
loop_
_entity_poly.entity_id
_entity_poly.type
_entity_poly.pdbx_seq_one_letter_code
_entity_poly.pdbx_strand_id
1 'polypeptide(L)' 'MAIQVNLDVMLARRKMTRSELASKVDITLANLCVLTTGRARAIRFSTLDRLCRALDCQPGDLLAYVPGETE' A
#
# COMPACT_ATOMS: atom_id res chain seq x y z
N MET A 1 -5.49 -3.84 13.96
CA MET A 1 -6.12 -4.65 12.89
C MET A 1 -5.15 -5.74 12.46
N ALA A 2 -5.66 -6.93 12.20
CA ALA A 2 -4.80 -8.08 11.82
C ALA A 2 -4.28 -8.01 10.38
N ILE A 3 -4.90 -7.21 9.54
CA ILE A 3 -4.40 -6.98 8.18
C ILE A 3 -3.38 -5.86 8.22
N GLN A 4 -2.20 -6.14 7.72
CA GLN A 4 -1.12 -5.15 7.64
C GLN A 4 -0.92 -4.72 6.19
N VAL A 5 -0.60 -3.44 6.02
CA VAL A 5 -0.26 -2.87 4.72
C VAL A 5 1.26 -2.71 4.67
N ASN A 6 1.89 -3.41 3.74
CA ASN A 6 3.35 -3.42 3.59
C ASN A 6 3.81 -2.55 2.42
N LEU A 7 3.11 -1.45 2.19
CA LEU A 7 3.39 -0.58 1.06
C LEU A 7 4.78 0.07 1.18
N ASP A 8 5.16 0.49 2.39
CA ASP A 8 6.48 1.08 2.62
C ASP A 8 7.61 0.10 2.32
N VAL A 9 7.40 -1.18 2.62
CA VAL A 9 8.39 -2.22 2.32
C VAL A 9 8.61 -2.31 0.82
N MET A 10 7.53 -2.29 0.05
CA MET A 10 7.63 -2.37 -1.41
C MET A 10 8.25 -1.10 -2.00
N LEU A 11 7.94 0.06 -1.45
CA LEU A 11 8.57 1.31 -1.88
C LEU A 11 10.08 1.23 -1.69
N ALA A 12 10.52 0.73 -0.53
CA ALA A 12 11.94 0.56 -0.26
C ALA A 12 12.59 -0.41 -1.24
N ARG A 13 11.92 -1.53 -1.52
CA ARG A 13 12.43 -2.53 -2.48
C ARG A 13 12.56 -1.96 -3.88
N ARG A 14 11.66 -1.09 -4.29
CA ARG A 14 11.68 -0.48 -5.63
C ARG A 14 12.45 0.83 -5.66
N LYS A 15 13.00 1.26 -4.52
CA LYS A 15 13.73 2.53 -4.39
C LYS A 15 12.89 3.70 -4.89
N MET A 16 11.64 3.72 -4.48
CA MET A 16 10.66 4.70 -4.91
C MET A 16 10.16 5.48 -3.71
N THR A 17 9.95 6.77 -3.87
CA THR A 17 9.37 7.61 -2.81
C THR A 17 7.86 7.54 -2.85
N ARG A 18 7.21 7.92 -1.75
CA ARG A 18 5.75 8.02 -1.69
C ARG A 18 5.23 9.01 -2.72
N SER A 19 5.93 10.13 -2.90
CA SER A 19 5.54 11.14 -3.89
C SER A 19 5.57 10.60 -5.31
N GLU A 20 6.59 9.82 -5.63
CA GLU A 20 6.70 9.19 -6.95
C GLU A 20 5.55 8.22 -7.18
N LEU A 21 5.24 7.39 -6.18
CA LEU A 21 4.15 6.43 -6.30
C LEU A 21 2.80 7.13 -6.42
N ALA A 22 2.55 8.16 -5.60
CA ALA A 22 1.31 8.91 -5.66
C ALA A 22 1.07 9.49 -7.05
N SER A 23 2.13 10.03 -7.67
CA SER A 23 2.05 10.55 -9.02
C SER A 23 1.73 9.45 -10.04
N LYS A 24 2.35 8.29 -9.90
CA LYS A 24 2.16 7.18 -10.84
C LYS A 24 0.76 6.57 -10.76
N VAL A 25 0.17 6.54 -9.59
CA VAL A 25 -1.14 5.90 -9.39
C VAL A 25 -2.29 6.90 -9.33
N ASP A 26 -1.99 8.16 -9.53
CA ASP A 26 -2.98 9.25 -9.58
C ASP A 26 -3.84 9.32 -8.32
N ILE A 27 -3.18 9.25 -7.17
CA ILE A 27 -3.81 9.52 -5.88
C ILE A 27 -3.01 10.59 -5.15
N THR A 28 -3.64 11.25 -4.20
CA THR A 28 -2.96 12.30 -3.45
C THR A 28 -1.95 11.67 -2.49
N LEU A 29 -0.90 12.43 -2.19
CA LEU A 29 0.09 11.99 -1.22
C LEU A 29 -0.56 11.74 0.15
N ALA A 30 -1.53 12.58 0.52
CA ALA A 30 -2.25 12.41 1.78
C ALA A 30 -2.98 11.06 1.83
N ASN A 31 -3.67 10.69 0.75
CA ASN A 31 -4.36 9.40 0.68
C ASN A 31 -3.39 8.24 0.70
N LEU A 32 -2.26 8.38 0.03
CA LEU A 32 -1.22 7.36 0.05
C LEU A 32 -0.66 7.19 1.46
N CYS A 33 -0.45 8.28 2.18
CA CYS A 33 0.04 8.23 3.55
C CYS A 33 -0.94 7.51 4.48
N VAL A 34 -2.24 7.67 4.26
CA VAL A 34 -3.25 6.93 5.03
C VAL A 34 -3.05 5.42 4.86
N LEU A 35 -2.74 4.99 3.63
CA LEU A 35 -2.47 3.57 3.37
C LEU A 35 -1.17 3.11 4.04
N THR A 36 -0.11 3.89 3.91
CA THR A 36 1.22 3.49 4.42
C THR A 36 1.28 3.49 5.94
N THR A 37 0.48 4.31 6.60
CA THR A 37 0.47 4.38 8.07
C THR A 37 -0.49 3.38 8.71
N GLY A 38 -1.19 2.59 7.91
CA GLY A 38 -2.10 1.58 8.43
C GLY A 38 -3.44 2.13 8.93
N ARG A 39 -3.76 3.38 8.62
CA ARG A 39 -5.03 3.98 9.02
C ARG A 39 -6.18 3.64 8.09
N ALA A 40 -5.88 3.13 6.91
CA ALA A 40 -6.92 2.79 5.94
C ALA A 40 -7.72 1.60 6.46
N ARG A 41 -9.04 1.67 6.34
CA ARG A 41 -9.94 0.59 6.72
C ARG A 41 -10.45 -0.18 5.52
N ALA A 42 -10.21 0.36 4.34
CA ALA A 42 -10.64 -0.25 3.09
C ALA A 42 -9.75 0.23 1.98
N ILE A 43 -9.64 -0.56 0.95
CA ILE A 43 -8.94 -0.18 -0.27
C ILE A 43 -9.78 -0.69 -1.44
N ARG A 44 -9.96 0.17 -2.44
CA ARG A 44 -10.69 -0.24 -3.64
C ARG A 44 -9.80 -1.14 -4.48
N PHE A 45 -10.42 -2.13 -5.12
CA PHE A 45 -9.68 -3.00 -6.03
C PHE A 45 -9.01 -2.23 -7.16
N SER A 46 -9.64 -1.16 -7.64
CA SER A 46 -9.04 -0.31 -8.67
C SER A 46 -7.76 0.35 -8.19
N THR A 47 -7.74 0.80 -6.93
CA THR A 47 -6.54 1.38 -6.33
C THR A 47 -5.47 0.32 -6.15
N LEU A 48 -5.85 -0.85 -5.65
CA LEU A 48 -4.94 -1.96 -5.45
C LEU A 48 -4.32 -2.40 -6.77
N ASP A 49 -5.12 -2.46 -7.84
CA ASP A 49 -4.64 -2.78 -9.18
C ASP A 49 -3.56 -1.79 -9.64
N ARG A 50 -3.81 -0.50 -9.45
CA ARG A 50 -2.85 0.54 -9.83
C ARG A 50 -1.56 0.43 -9.04
N LEU A 51 -1.66 0.17 -7.74
CA LEU A 51 -0.48 -0.01 -6.89
C LEU A 51 0.35 -1.21 -7.34
N CYS A 52 -0.30 -2.34 -7.58
CA CYS A 52 0.39 -3.53 -8.05
C CYS A 52 1.07 -3.30 -9.38
N ARG A 53 0.41 -2.60 -10.28
CA ARG A 53 0.94 -2.29 -11.60
C ARG A 53 2.16 -1.37 -11.51
N ALA A 54 2.06 -0.32 -10.70
CA ALA A 54 3.14 0.65 -10.53
C ALA A 54 4.36 0.05 -9.84
N LEU A 55 4.14 -0.87 -8.92
CA LEU A 55 5.21 -1.50 -8.14
C LEU A 55 5.63 -2.86 -8.71
N ASP A 56 4.95 -3.31 -9.75
CA ASP A 56 5.21 -4.61 -10.37
C ASP A 56 5.22 -5.72 -9.32
N CYS A 57 4.12 -5.83 -8.59
CA CYS A 57 4.00 -6.80 -7.51
C CYS A 57 2.58 -7.36 -7.43
N GLN A 58 2.38 -8.30 -6.55
CA GLN A 58 1.10 -8.94 -6.31
C GLN A 58 0.42 -8.30 -5.09
N PRO A 59 -0.92 -8.39 -4.98
CA PRO A 59 -1.60 -7.89 -3.78
C PRO A 59 -1.06 -8.50 -2.49
N GLY A 60 -0.65 -9.75 -2.52
CA GLY A 60 -0.06 -10.41 -1.35
C GLY A 60 1.28 -9.83 -0.92
N ASP A 61 1.92 -9.04 -1.79
CA ASP A 61 3.14 -8.32 -1.42
C ASP A 61 2.83 -7.02 -0.67
N LEU A 62 1.60 -6.52 -0.84
CA LEU A 62 1.17 -5.25 -0.24
C LEU A 62 0.35 -5.45 1.03
N LEU A 63 -0.34 -6.57 1.13
CA LEU A 63 -1.25 -6.85 2.24
C LEU A 63 -0.88 -8.19 2.87
N ALA A 64 -0.94 -8.24 4.19
CA ALA A 64 -0.67 -9.46 4.92
C ALA A 64 -1.66 -9.62 6.05
N TYR A 65 -2.04 -10.85 6.32
CA TYR A 65 -2.80 -11.19 7.51
C TYR A 65 -1.83 -11.70 8.56
N VAL A 66 -1.87 -11.08 9.73
CA VAL A 66 -0.99 -11.46 10.84
C VAL A 66 -1.86 -11.97 11.97
N PRO A 67 -2.01 -13.30 12.09
CA PRO A 67 -2.84 -13.88 13.17
C PRO A 67 -2.22 -13.57 14.52
N GLY A 68 -3.07 -13.31 15.50
CA GLY A 68 -2.61 -12.97 16.84
C GLY A 68 -2.43 -11.50 17.09
N GLU A 69 -2.48 -10.65 16.07
CA GLU A 69 -2.50 -9.21 16.25
C GLU A 69 -3.81 -8.82 16.95
N THR A 70 -3.72 -8.06 18.02
CA THR A 70 -4.90 -7.61 18.72
C THR A 70 -5.53 -6.39 18.08
N GLU A 71 -6.83 -6.36 18.19
CA GLU A 71 -7.63 -5.24 17.75
C GLU A 71 -7.68 -4.14 18.82
#